data_60192e6a587b21961311116808c892a4
#
_entry.id   60192e6a587b21961311116808c892a4
#
_cell.length_a   1.000
_cell.length_b   1.000
_cell.length_c   1.000
_cell.angle_alpha   90.00
_cell.angle_beta   90.00
_cell.angle_gamma   90.00
#
_symmetry.space_group_name_H-M   'P 1'
#
loop_
_entity.id
_entity.type
_entity.pdbx_description
1 polymer ?
#
loop_
_entity_poly.entity_id
_entity_poly.type
_entity_poly.pdbx_seq_one_letter_code
_entity_poly.pdbx_strand_id
1 'polypeptide(L)'
;MLGGMLALAAAATFGLNSVAIRRGVLSGTVAQGLAVSIPVGMPILLVAALVSGGLGLLKILPASSFLLLAGAGVTHFIIGRYANYRSTKAMGANLVGPVHSSSLIMTLALAIFYLDEVLTPLRVIGIILILGGPLLSLCSPAVRGKTETGASPATFTPKLLEGYGFAILCALAFGASPILIRSALLNIEDTGAGAGIVGGLIAYTAAFSVLILYLLRPKHLRHALEMDRNTAKWFSYTGVFVCISQMLRFMALAVAPVTVVSPIVQSTGVFRTLFGWYINREHEIFDGWVLVGVATTIVGAMALTMSVGSVVDLVDLPDGLATFLRISWP
;
A
#
# COMPACT_ATOMS: atom_id res chain seq x y z
N MET A 1 13.00 -14.58 -0.70
CA MET A 1 13.38 -13.66 0.40
C MET A 1 13.44 -12.19 -0.03
N LEU A 2 14.10 -11.83 -1.14
CA LEU A 2 14.24 -10.44 -1.60
C LEU A 2 12.90 -9.70 -1.74
N GLY A 3 11.91 -10.30 -2.40
CA GLY A 3 10.58 -9.69 -2.58
C GLY A 3 9.86 -9.39 -1.27
N GLY A 4 9.97 -10.27 -0.27
CA GLY A 4 9.41 -10.04 1.06
C GLY A 4 10.11 -8.90 1.81
N MET A 5 11.43 -8.80 1.70
CA MET A 5 12.20 -7.69 2.30
C MET A 5 11.84 -6.35 1.64
N LEU A 6 11.71 -6.32 0.32
CA LEU A 6 11.26 -5.13 -0.43
C LEU A 6 9.81 -4.74 -0.03
N ALA A 7 8.92 -5.71 0.12
CA ALA A 7 7.55 -5.48 0.56
C ALA A 7 7.49 -4.94 2.00
N LEU A 8 8.33 -5.45 2.90
CA LEU A 8 8.42 -4.96 4.28
C LEU A 8 8.98 -3.53 4.34
N ALA A 9 10.01 -3.23 3.56
CA ALA A 9 10.55 -1.88 3.41
C ALA A 9 9.50 -0.92 2.81
N ALA A 10 8.71 -1.39 1.84
CA ALA A 10 7.57 -0.63 1.31
C ALA A 10 6.53 -0.35 2.40
N ALA A 11 6.17 -1.34 3.21
CA ALA A 11 5.24 -1.18 4.33
C ALA A 11 5.72 -0.15 5.34
N ALA A 12 7.01 -0.19 5.71
CA ALA A 12 7.62 0.78 6.62
C ALA A 12 7.57 2.21 6.06
N THR A 13 7.97 2.40 4.80
CA THR A 13 7.91 3.72 4.16
C THR A 13 6.48 4.22 3.94
N PHE A 14 5.50 3.34 3.70
CA PHE A 14 4.07 3.70 3.73
C PHE A 14 3.61 4.12 5.13
N GLY A 15 4.15 3.52 6.19
CA GLY A 15 3.92 3.94 7.56
C GLY A 15 4.36 5.40 7.79
N LEU A 16 5.57 5.75 7.36
CA LEU A 16 6.07 7.14 7.39
C LEU A 16 5.21 8.09 6.56
N ASN A 17 4.82 7.66 5.35
CA ASN A 17 3.91 8.43 4.49
C ASN A 17 2.58 8.71 5.21
N SER A 18 2.03 7.73 5.92
CA SER A 18 0.76 7.89 6.65
C SER A 18 0.85 8.95 7.75
N VAL A 19 2.00 9.08 8.41
CA VAL A 19 2.26 10.12 9.41
C VAL A 19 2.40 11.49 8.76
N ALA A 20 3.10 11.58 7.63
CA ALA A 20 3.31 12.83 6.90
C ALA A 20 1.99 13.37 6.29
N ILE A 21 1.20 12.49 5.66
CA ILE A 21 -0.08 12.89 5.04
C ILE A 21 -1.08 13.42 6.07
N ARG A 22 -1.10 12.86 7.29
CA ARG A 22 -1.99 13.33 8.36
C ARG A 22 -1.78 14.83 8.63
N ARG A 23 -0.53 15.28 8.65
CA ARG A 23 -0.22 16.71 8.85
C ARG A 23 -0.57 17.56 7.63
N GLY A 24 -0.38 17.05 6.42
CA GLY A 24 -0.72 17.76 5.18
C GLY A 24 -2.22 17.99 4.99
N VAL A 25 -3.06 17.00 5.31
CA VAL A 25 -4.52 17.09 5.11
C VAL A 25 -5.25 17.92 6.17
N LEU A 26 -4.61 18.26 7.28
CA LEU A 26 -5.19 19.16 8.29
C LEU A 26 -5.38 20.58 7.76
N SER A 27 -4.49 21.03 6.88
CA SER A 27 -4.52 22.38 6.30
C SER A 27 -4.77 22.40 4.79
N GLY A 28 -4.59 21.24 4.10
CA GLY A 28 -4.73 21.14 2.66
C GLY A 28 -5.90 20.31 2.17
N THR A 29 -6.14 20.36 0.86
CA THR A 29 -7.14 19.54 0.18
C THR A 29 -6.52 18.33 -0.48
N VAL A 30 -7.34 17.32 -0.79
CA VAL A 30 -6.92 16.12 -1.52
C VAL A 30 -6.32 16.45 -2.88
N ALA A 31 -6.95 17.38 -3.61
CA ALA A 31 -6.47 17.84 -4.92
C ALA A 31 -5.07 18.46 -4.82
N GLN A 32 -4.82 19.27 -3.80
CA GLN A 32 -3.49 19.84 -3.51
C GLN A 32 -2.47 18.77 -3.18
N GLY A 33 -2.85 17.77 -2.37
CA GLY A 33 -1.98 16.63 -2.04
C GLY A 33 -1.55 15.84 -3.27
N LEU A 34 -2.47 15.56 -4.20
CA LEU A 34 -2.16 14.89 -5.46
C LEU A 34 -1.30 15.77 -6.37
N ALA A 35 -1.64 17.08 -6.46
CA ALA A 35 -0.92 18.02 -7.30
C ALA A 35 0.56 18.22 -6.91
N VAL A 36 0.93 17.96 -5.65
CA VAL A 36 2.32 18.00 -5.18
C VAL A 36 2.96 16.60 -5.19
N SER A 37 2.29 15.59 -4.63
CA SER A 37 2.92 14.30 -4.38
C SER A 37 3.24 13.50 -5.65
N ILE A 38 2.45 13.64 -6.73
CA ILE A 38 2.73 12.95 -7.98
C ILE A 38 3.93 13.58 -8.71
N PRO A 39 3.98 14.91 -8.94
CA PRO A 39 5.15 15.53 -9.56
C PRO A 39 6.47 15.30 -8.81
N VAL A 40 6.44 15.32 -7.47
CA VAL A 40 7.63 15.06 -6.64
C VAL A 40 8.17 13.63 -6.85
N GLY A 41 7.31 12.66 -7.11
CA GLY A 41 7.72 11.28 -7.35
C GLY A 41 8.40 11.06 -8.70
N MET A 42 8.07 11.85 -9.72
CA MET A 42 8.60 11.68 -11.08
C MET A 42 10.14 11.74 -11.16
N PRO A 43 10.81 12.80 -10.67
CA PRO A 43 12.27 12.88 -10.73
C PRO A 43 12.94 11.76 -9.92
N ILE A 44 12.35 11.32 -8.80
CA ILE A 44 12.88 10.24 -7.99
C ILE A 44 12.92 8.93 -8.78
N LEU A 45 11.81 8.55 -9.42
CA LEU A 45 11.74 7.34 -10.25
C LEU A 45 12.61 7.45 -11.51
N LEU A 46 12.68 8.62 -12.12
CA LEU A 46 13.54 8.83 -13.29
C LEU A 46 15.02 8.64 -12.93
N VAL A 47 15.47 9.25 -11.82
CA VAL A 47 16.84 9.08 -11.32
C VAL A 47 17.11 7.62 -10.96
N ALA A 48 16.17 6.95 -10.27
CA ALA A 48 16.30 5.53 -9.93
C ALA A 48 16.41 4.65 -11.19
N ALA A 49 15.60 4.93 -12.22
CA ALA A 49 15.63 4.19 -13.49
C ALA A 49 16.93 4.44 -14.28
N LEU A 50 17.47 5.65 -14.22
CA LEU A 50 18.77 5.99 -14.81
C LEU A 50 19.92 5.25 -14.09
N VAL A 51 19.97 5.34 -12.76
CA VAL A 51 21.03 4.72 -11.94
C VAL A 51 21.01 3.19 -12.04
N SER A 52 19.80 2.58 -12.09
CA SER A 52 19.67 1.13 -12.26
C SER A 52 19.95 0.63 -13.67
N GLY A 53 20.20 1.52 -14.65
CA GLY A 53 20.34 1.14 -16.07
C GLY A 53 19.03 0.68 -16.71
N GLY A 54 17.91 0.77 -15.99
CA GLY A 54 16.62 0.19 -16.38
C GLY A 54 15.96 0.87 -17.59
N LEU A 55 16.37 2.07 -17.99
CA LEU A 55 15.75 2.77 -19.14
C LEU A 55 15.86 1.99 -20.46
N GLY A 56 16.86 1.11 -20.59
CA GLY A 56 16.97 0.21 -21.74
C GLY A 56 15.75 -0.70 -21.92
N LEU A 57 15.09 -1.08 -20.80
CA LEU A 57 13.89 -1.91 -20.82
C LEU A 57 12.72 -1.24 -21.55
N LEU A 58 12.65 0.10 -21.59
CA LEU A 58 11.59 0.82 -22.31
C LEU A 58 11.57 0.50 -23.82
N LYS A 59 12.71 0.11 -24.39
CA LYS A 59 12.84 -0.22 -25.83
C LYS A 59 12.32 -1.62 -26.17
N ILE A 60 12.34 -2.52 -25.19
CA ILE A 60 11.97 -3.94 -25.38
C ILE A 60 10.65 -4.30 -24.70
N LEU A 61 10.05 -3.34 -23.97
CA LEU A 61 8.82 -3.55 -23.25
C LEU A 61 7.66 -3.81 -24.21
N PRO A 62 6.91 -4.94 -24.08
CA PRO A 62 5.72 -5.18 -24.87
C PRO A 62 4.67 -4.09 -24.66
N ALA A 63 3.95 -3.73 -25.73
CA ALA A 63 2.87 -2.73 -25.64
C ALA A 63 1.79 -3.10 -24.59
N SER A 64 1.50 -4.39 -24.44
CA SER A 64 0.58 -4.90 -23.41
C SER A 64 1.08 -4.59 -22.01
N SER A 65 2.36 -4.81 -21.72
CA SER A 65 2.96 -4.49 -20.41
C SER A 65 2.94 -2.99 -20.15
N PHE A 66 3.24 -2.17 -21.16
CA PHE A 66 3.15 -0.72 -21.04
C PHE A 66 1.73 -0.27 -20.69
N LEU A 67 0.70 -0.78 -21.36
CA LEU A 67 -0.70 -0.46 -21.11
C LEU A 67 -1.16 -0.93 -19.72
N LEU A 68 -0.75 -2.13 -19.29
CA LEU A 68 -1.06 -2.64 -17.96
C LEU A 68 -0.43 -1.78 -16.86
N LEU A 69 0.84 -1.36 -17.02
CA LEU A 69 1.53 -0.49 -16.06
C LEU A 69 0.91 0.92 -16.03
N ALA A 70 0.60 1.49 -17.19
CA ALA A 70 -0.10 2.77 -17.28
C ALA A 70 -1.49 2.69 -16.64
N GLY A 71 -2.24 1.63 -16.93
CA GLY A 71 -3.53 1.35 -16.33
C GLY A 71 -3.45 1.19 -14.80
N ALA A 72 -2.43 0.48 -14.31
CA ALA A 72 -2.17 0.36 -12.88
C ALA A 72 -1.90 1.73 -12.24
N GLY A 73 -1.15 2.60 -12.92
CA GLY A 73 -0.88 3.96 -12.46
C GLY A 73 -2.13 4.81 -12.32
N VAL A 74 -2.97 4.85 -13.35
CA VAL A 74 -4.24 5.58 -13.31
C VAL A 74 -5.18 5.00 -12.26
N THR A 75 -5.33 3.68 -12.24
CA THR A 75 -6.21 2.97 -11.29
C THR A 75 -5.78 3.24 -9.85
N HIS A 76 -4.50 3.11 -9.55
CA HIS A 76 -3.99 3.24 -8.17
C HIS A 76 -3.86 4.70 -7.73
N PHE A 77 -3.16 5.54 -8.53
CA PHE A 77 -2.77 6.89 -8.10
C PHE A 77 -3.84 7.94 -8.32
N ILE A 78 -4.73 7.75 -9.30
CA ILE A 78 -5.82 8.68 -9.55
C ILE A 78 -7.12 8.16 -8.95
N ILE A 79 -7.65 7.04 -9.45
CA ILE A 79 -8.97 6.53 -9.05
C ILE A 79 -8.95 6.08 -7.58
N GLY A 80 -8.06 5.17 -7.23
CA GLY A 80 -7.99 4.59 -5.90
C GLY A 80 -7.69 5.64 -4.83
N ARG A 81 -6.73 6.52 -5.07
CA ARG A 81 -6.35 7.57 -4.10
C ARG A 81 -7.45 8.61 -3.95
N TYR A 82 -8.07 9.06 -5.05
CA TYR A 82 -9.22 9.98 -4.97
C TYR A 82 -10.38 9.35 -4.19
N ALA A 83 -10.74 8.11 -4.52
CA ALA A 83 -11.81 7.38 -3.86
C ALA A 83 -11.53 7.16 -2.35
N ASN A 84 -10.30 6.83 -1.98
CA ASN A 84 -9.86 6.71 -0.59
C ASN A 84 -10.13 8.00 0.20
N TYR A 85 -9.69 9.12 -0.33
CA TYR A 85 -9.85 10.39 0.37
C TYR A 85 -11.31 10.85 0.41
N ARG A 86 -12.07 10.62 -0.66
CA ARG A 86 -13.48 11.00 -0.73
C ARG A 86 -14.33 10.18 0.25
N SER A 87 -14.11 8.87 0.33
CA SER A 87 -14.80 8.01 1.29
C SER A 87 -14.49 8.41 2.74
N THR A 88 -13.21 8.67 3.04
CA THR A 88 -12.78 9.12 4.37
C THR A 88 -13.42 10.46 4.74
N LYS A 89 -13.54 11.39 3.80
CA LYS A 89 -14.23 12.66 4.02
C LYS A 89 -15.73 12.49 4.23
N ALA A 90 -16.36 11.53 3.54
CA ALA A 90 -17.81 11.31 3.59
C ALA A 90 -18.27 10.61 4.86
N MET A 91 -17.55 9.61 5.35
CA MET A 91 -18.00 8.81 6.49
C MET A 91 -16.97 8.60 7.61
N GLY A 92 -15.78 9.21 7.48
CA GLY A 92 -14.71 9.10 8.48
C GLY A 92 -13.85 7.86 8.35
N ALA A 93 -12.63 7.92 8.90
CA ALA A 93 -11.63 6.87 8.76
C ALA A 93 -12.02 5.54 9.39
N ASN A 94 -12.77 5.57 10.51
CA ASN A 94 -13.16 4.37 11.25
C ASN A 94 -14.15 3.49 10.46
N LEU A 95 -15.13 4.08 9.78
CA LEU A 95 -16.10 3.34 8.97
C LEU A 95 -15.50 2.89 7.61
N VAL A 96 -14.55 3.65 7.08
CA VAL A 96 -13.87 3.34 5.81
C VAL A 96 -12.86 2.21 5.96
N GLY A 97 -12.17 2.13 7.10
CA GLY A 97 -11.08 1.18 7.33
C GLY A 97 -11.39 -0.27 6.96
N PRO A 98 -12.45 -0.89 7.50
CA PRO A 98 -12.84 -2.26 7.17
C PRO A 98 -13.09 -2.50 5.68
N VAL A 99 -13.74 -1.53 5.01
CA VAL A 99 -14.03 -1.64 3.57
C VAL A 99 -12.72 -1.55 2.76
N HIS A 100 -11.79 -0.67 3.13
CA HIS A 100 -10.49 -0.61 2.47
C HIS A 100 -9.66 -1.88 2.67
N SER A 101 -9.75 -2.51 3.85
CA SER A 101 -9.05 -3.77 4.11
C SER A 101 -9.55 -4.92 3.22
N SER A 102 -10.78 -4.85 2.70
CA SER A 102 -11.30 -5.83 1.74
C SER A 102 -10.54 -5.81 0.40
N SER A 103 -9.78 -4.75 0.10
CA SER A 103 -8.90 -4.70 -1.06
C SER A 103 -7.90 -5.85 -1.10
N LEU A 104 -7.43 -6.32 0.07
CA LEU A 104 -6.55 -7.48 0.15
C LEU A 104 -7.26 -8.76 -0.29
N ILE A 105 -8.50 -8.98 0.16
CA ILE A 105 -9.30 -10.14 -0.25
C ILE A 105 -9.49 -10.12 -1.76
N MET A 106 -9.82 -8.96 -2.32
CA MET A 106 -9.93 -8.76 -3.77
C MET A 106 -8.61 -9.06 -4.49
N THR A 107 -7.49 -8.55 -3.96
CA THR A 107 -6.16 -8.80 -4.52
C THR A 107 -5.82 -10.30 -4.54
N LEU A 108 -6.06 -11.01 -3.43
CA LEU A 108 -5.77 -12.44 -3.33
C LEU A 108 -6.67 -13.26 -4.26
N ALA A 109 -7.96 -12.96 -4.32
CA ALA A 109 -8.87 -13.61 -5.25
C ALA A 109 -8.41 -13.42 -6.71
N LEU A 110 -8.09 -12.19 -7.10
CA LEU A 110 -7.60 -11.91 -8.45
C LEU A 110 -6.24 -12.56 -8.74
N ALA A 111 -5.34 -12.66 -7.74
CA ALA A 111 -4.04 -13.33 -7.90
C ALA A 111 -4.23 -14.83 -8.18
N ILE A 112 -5.15 -15.49 -7.48
CA ILE A 112 -5.48 -16.90 -7.71
C ILE A 112 -6.12 -17.08 -9.09
N PHE A 113 -7.15 -16.28 -9.43
CA PHE A 113 -7.92 -16.47 -10.66
C PHE A 113 -7.22 -16.02 -11.95
N TYR A 114 -6.36 -15.00 -11.89
CA TYR A 114 -5.74 -14.41 -13.09
C TYR A 114 -4.24 -14.65 -13.21
N LEU A 115 -3.55 -14.98 -12.11
CA LEU A 115 -2.12 -15.21 -12.10
C LEU A 115 -1.77 -16.66 -11.76
N ASP A 116 -2.78 -17.51 -11.56
CA ASP A 116 -2.63 -18.92 -11.15
C ASP A 116 -1.72 -19.07 -9.92
N GLU A 117 -1.75 -18.05 -9.03
CA GLU A 117 -0.96 -18.07 -7.80
C GLU A 117 -1.59 -19.02 -6.78
N VAL A 118 -0.78 -19.93 -6.24
CA VAL A 118 -1.22 -20.92 -5.26
C VAL A 118 -1.05 -20.39 -3.82
N LEU A 119 -1.99 -20.75 -2.96
CA LEU A 119 -1.90 -20.54 -1.52
C LEU A 119 -1.46 -21.85 -0.84
N THR A 120 -0.45 -21.74 0.02
CA THR A 120 -0.09 -22.82 0.95
C THR A 120 -0.68 -22.52 2.33
N PRO A 121 -0.90 -23.55 3.20
CA PRO A 121 -1.33 -23.32 4.58
C PRO A 121 -0.44 -22.31 5.33
N LEU A 122 0.86 -22.37 5.10
CA LEU A 122 1.81 -21.43 5.69
C LEU A 122 1.52 -19.97 5.27
N ARG A 123 1.19 -19.75 3.98
CA ARG A 123 0.81 -18.40 3.49
C ARG A 123 -0.52 -17.96 4.09
N VAL A 124 -1.51 -18.86 4.21
CA VAL A 124 -2.79 -18.55 4.83
C VAL A 124 -2.60 -18.14 6.30
N ILE A 125 -1.79 -18.90 7.05
CA ILE A 125 -1.45 -18.54 8.44
C ILE A 125 -0.76 -17.17 8.49
N GLY A 126 0.21 -16.91 7.61
CA GLY A 126 0.89 -15.63 7.54
C GLY A 126 -0.06 -14.46 7.27
N ILE A 127 -1.02 -14.63 6.34
CA ILE A 127 -2.06 -13.63 6.04
C ILE A 127 -2.94 -13.36 7.27
N ILE A 128 -3.39 -14.42 7.96
CA ILE A 128 -4.22 -14.29 9.17
C ILE A 128 -3.46 -13.54 10.27
N LEU A 129 -2.18 -13.86 10.48
CA LEU A 129 -1.33 -13.18 11.47
C LEU A 129 -1.12 -11.70 11.14
N ILE A 130 -0.86 -11.37 9.86
CA ILE A 130 -0.69 -9.96 9.42
C ILE A 130 -1.97 -9.16 9.61
N LEU A 131 -3.12 -9.72 9.28
CA LEU A 131 -4.41 -9.04 9.46
C LEU A 131 -4.83 -9.00 10.93
N GLY A 132 -4.52 -10.05 11.69
CA GLY A 132 -4.85 -10.17 13.11
C GLY A 132 -4.03 -9.24 14.00
N GLY A 133 -2.76 -8.98 13.66
CA GLY A 133 -1.88 -8.14 14.48
C GLY A 133 -2.44 -6.76 14.79
N PRO A 134 -2.85 -5.95 13.81
CA PRO A 134 -3.51 -4.66 14.06
C PRO A 134 -4.81 -4.77 14.87
N LEU A 135 -5.58 -5.86 14.70
CA LEU A 135 -6.81 -6.10 15.47
C LEU A 135 -6.51 -6.35 16.95
N LEU A 136 -5.42 -7.06 17.26
CA LEU A 136 -4.97 -7.25 18.64
C LEU A 136 -4.64 -5.91 19.32
N SER A 137 -4.08 -4.96 18.60
CA SER A 137 -3.80 -3.62 19.11
C SER A 137 -5.09 -2.87 19.53
N LEU A 138 -6.25 -3.17 18.91
CA LEU A 138 -7.54 -2.60 19.29
C LEU A 138 -8.09 -3.19 20.61
N CYS A 139 -7.56 -4.32 21.07
CA CYS A 139 -7.93 -4.91 22.35
C CYS A 139 -7.32 -4.15 23.55
N SER A 140 -6.40 -3.20 23.32
CA SER A 140 -5.82 -2.37 24.35
C SER A 140 -6.90 -1.61 25.14
N PRO A 141 -6.91 -1.72 26.48
CA PRO A 141 -7.82 -0.94 27.33
C PRO A 141 -7.63 0.57 27.14
N ALA A 142 -6.40 1.00 26.88
CA ALA A 142 -6.07 2.41 26.66
C ALA A 142 -6.60 2.92 25.30
N VAL A 143 -6.71 2.07 24.28
CA VAL A 143 -7.37 2.40 23.01
C VAL A 143 -8.88 2.44 23.18
N ARG A 144 -9.46 1.45 23.87
CA ARG A 144 -10.91 1.40 24.17
C ARG A 144 -11.35 2.61 24.97
N GLY A 145 -10.65 2.98 26.04
CA GLY A 145 -10.99 4.14 26.85
C GLY A 145 -10.97 5.46 26.06
N LYS A 146 -10.06 5.64 25.10
CA LYS A 146 -10.07 6.82 24.21
C LYS A 146 -11.20 6.79 23.19
N THR A 147 -11.66 5.62 22.77
CA THR A 147 -12.80 5.49 21.86
C THR A 147 -14.12 5.84 22.56
N GLU A 148 -14.24 5.51 23.85
CA GLU A 148 -15.41 5.84 24.66
C GLU A 148 -15.45 7.31 25.11
N THR A 149 -14.28 7.91 25.37
CA THR A 149 -14.16 9.31 25.78
C THR A 149 -13.91 10.29 24.63
N GLY A 150 -13.62 9.77 23.45
CA GLY A 150 -13.38 10.58 22.25
C GLY A 150 -14.67 11.22 21.79
N ALA A 151 -14.93 12.44 22.28
CA ALA A 151 -15.92 13.32 21.72
C ALA A 151 -15.70 13.43 20.21
N SER A 152 -16.48 12.71 19.43
CA SER A 152 -16.75 13.12 18.06
C SER A 152 -17.24 14.56 18.13
N PRO A 153 -16.71 15.49 17.33
CA PRO A 153 -17.32 16.80 17.23
C PRO A 153 -18.80 16.59 16.95
N ALA A 154 -19.64 17.13 17.78
CA ALA A 154 -21.10 16.89 17.86
C ALA A 154 -21.89 17.29 16.59
N THR A 155 -21.25 17.44 15.43
CA THR A 155 -21.83 17.96 14.18
C THR A 155 -21.52 17.15 12.93
N PHE A 156 -20.74 16.06 12.99
CA PHE A 156 -20.46 15.26 11.79
C PHE A 156 -21.55 14.23 11.52
N THR A 157 -22.35 14.48 10.49
CA THR A 157 -23.34 13.50 9.97
C THR A 157 -22.71 12.73 8.81
N PRO A 158 -22.42 11.43 8.97
CA PRO A 158 -21.80 10.65 7.90
C PRO A 158 -22.74 10.45 6.71
N LYS A 159 -22.23 10.72 5.50
CA LYS A 159 -22.91 10.44 4.23
C LYS A 159 -22.62 9.00 3.81
N LEU A 160 -23.34 8.04 4.39
CA LEU A 160 -23.04 6.62 4.27
C LEU A 160 -23.05 6.12 2.83
N LEU A 161 -24.07 6.45 2.02
CA LEU A 161 -24.16 5.98 0.65
C LEU A 161 -22.98 6.47 -0.22
N GLU A 162 -22.64 7.75 -0.12
CA GLU A 162 -21.48 8.32 -0.79
C GLU A 162 -20.19 7.68 -0.27
N GLY A 163 -20.05 7.55 1.04
CA GLY A 163 -18.88 6.98 1.71
C GLY A 163 -18.62 5.53 1.30
N TYR A 164 -19.61 4.67 1.37
CA TYR A 164 -19.48 3.26 0.96
C TYR A 164 -19.23 3.11 -0.54
N GLY A 165 -19.91 3.89 -1.40
CA GLY A 165 -19.67 3.85 -2.85
C GLY A 165 -18.21 4.13 -3.20
N PHE A 166 -17.63 5.20 -2.64
CA PHE A 166 -16.21 5.51 -2.85
C PHE A 166 -15.27 4.53 -2.13
N ALA A 167 -15.64 3.98 -0.98
CA ALA A 167 -14.81 2.99 -0.29
C ALA A 167 -14.71 1.68 -1.09
N ILE A 168 -15.80 1.22 -1.69
CA ILE A 168 -15.81 0.05 -2.59
C ILE A 168 -14.98 0.33 -3.84
N LEU A 169 -15.16 1.49 -4.47
CA LEU A 169 -14.35 1.88 -5.63
C LEU A 169 -12.85 1.90 -5.29
N CYS A 170 -12.49 2.39 -4.12
CA CYS A 170 -11.11 2.37 -3.62
C CYS A 170 -10.60 0.93 -3.44
N ALA A 171 -11.39 0.07 -2.80
CA ALA A 171 -11.02 -1.33 -2.57
C ALA A 171 -10.81 -2.09 -3.90
N LEU A 172 -11.67 -1.87 -4.89
CA LEU A 172 -11.52 -2.42 -6.25
C LEU A 172 -10.25 -1.91 -6.93
N ALA A 173 -10.02 -0.59 -6.91
CA ALA A 173 -8.85 0.02 -7.55
C ALA A 173 -7.53 -0.44 -6.90
N PHE A 174 -7.46 -0.48 -5.57
CA PHE A 174 -6.27 -0.92 -4.85
C PHE A 174 -6.08 -2.44 -4.93
N GLY A 175 -7.18 -3.21 -5.03
CA GLY A 175 -7.14 -4.65 -5.20
C GLY A 175 -6.67 -5.07 -6.59
N ALA A 176 -7.11 -4.38 -7.64
CA ALA A 176 -6.75 -4.69 -9.02
C ALA A 176 -5.32 -4.24 -9.39
N SER A 177 -4.84 -3.14 -8.80
CA SER A 177 -3.53 -2.55 -9.15
C SER A 177 -2.35 -3.53 -9.03
N PRO A 178 -2.16 -4.34 -7.98
CA PRO A 178 -1.07 -5.30 -7.89
C PRO A 178 -1.10 -6.36 -9.00
N ILE A 179 -2.30 -6.75 -9.43
CA ILE A 179 -2.48 -7.73 -10.50
C ILE A 179 -2.01 -7.15 -11.84
N LEU A 180 -2.45 -5.93 -12.17
CA LEU A 180 -2.00 -5.24 -13.38
C LEU A 180 -0.48 -5.10 -13.41
N ILE A 181 0.13 -4.71 -12.29
CA ILE A 181 1.59 -4.58 -12.17
C ILE A 181 2.26 -5.94 -12.38
N ARG A 182 1.80 -6.98 -11.68
CA ARG A 182 2.41 -8.31 -11.75
C ARG A 182 2.26 -8.92 -13.14
N SER A 183 1.05 -8.88 -13.73
CA SER A 183 0.81 -9.34 -15.10
C SER A 183 1.73 -8.64 -16.12
N ALA A 184 1.91 -7.32 -15.98
CA ALA A 184 2.80 -6.58 -16.87
C ALA A 184 4.25 -7.04 -16.74
N LEU A 185 4.71 -7.27 -15.51
CA LEU A 185 6.09 -7.63 -15.21
C LEU A 185 6.41 -9.08 -15.57
N LEU A 186 5.43 -9.99 -15.51
CA LEU A 186 5.60 -11.38 -15.95
C LEU A 186 5.81 -11.53 -17.47
N ASN A 187 5.34 -10.57 -18.26
CA ASN A 187 5.50 -10.56 -19.71
C ASN A 187 6.89 -10.06 -20.17
N ILE A 188 7.79 -9.73 -19.24
CA ILE A 188 9.13 -9.23 -19.56
C ILE A 188 10.13 -10.35 -19.27
N GLU A 189 10.91 -10.74 -20.25
CA GLU A 189 12.04 -11.65 -20.08
C GLU A 189 13.12 -10.96 -19.25
N ASP A 190 13.72 -11.69 -18.30
CA ASP A 190 14.77 -11.19 -17.39
C ASP A 190 14.32 -10.07 -16.43
N THR A 191 13.32 -10.37 -15.62
CA THR A 191 12.75 -9.44 -14.63
C THR A 191 13.47 -9.48 -13.29
N GLY A 192 14.50 -8.69 -13.13
CA GLY A 192 15.01 -8.32 -11.81
C GLY A 192 14.20 -7.17 -11.18
N ALA A 193 14.54 -6.81 -9.94
CA ALA A 193 13.91 -5.68 -9.24
C ALA A 193 13.96 -4.35 -10.04
N GLY A 194 14.92 -4.19 -10.96
CA GLY A 194 15.04 -3.05 -11.87
C GLY A 194 13.82 -2.86 -12.78
N ALA A 195 13.20 -3.93 -13.25
CA ALA A 195 11.96 -3.85 -14.04
C ALA A 195 10.81 -3.22 -13.23
N GLY A 196 10.77 -3.46 -11.93
CA GLY A 196 9.82 -2.80 -11.04
C GLY A 196 10.00 -1.28 -10.98
N ILE A 197 11.24 -0.77 -11.00
CA ILE A 197 11.52 0.67 -11.02
C ILE A 197 10.96 1.31 -12.31
N VAL A 198 11.23 0.68 -13.47
CA VAL A 198 10.72 1.14 -14.77
C VAL A 198 9.19 1.05 -14.81
N GLY A 199 8.62 -0.03 -14.30
CA GLY A 199 7.16 -0.17 -14.16
C GLY A 199 6.55 0.93 -13.31
N GLY A 200 7.19 1.27 -12.19
CA GLY A 200 6.80 2.41 -11.35
C GLY A 200 6.88 3.74 -12.10
N LEU A 201 7.94 3.97 -12.88
CA LEU A 201 8.10 5.17 -13.70
C LEU A 201 6.97 5.31 -14.73
N ILE A 202 6.63 4.23 -15.45
CA ILE A 202 5.52 4.24 -16.42
C ILE A 202 4.19 4.55 -15.72
N ALA A 203 3.92 3.88 -14.59
CA ALA A 203 2.69 4.09 -13.84
C ALA A 203 2.56 5.53 -13.30
N TYR A 204 3.64 6.10 -12.78
CA TYR A 204 3.66 7.50 -12.34
C TYR A 204 3.53 8.48 -13.50
N THR A 205 4.17 8.20 -14.65
CA THR A 205 4.03 9.02 -15.85
C THR A 205 2.59 9.06 -16.34
N ALA A 206 1.91 7.91 -16.39
CA ALA A 206 0.50 7.84 -16.77
C ALA A 206 -0.39 8.64 -15.79
N ALA A 207 -0.19 8.46 -14.49
CA ALA A 207 -0.92 9.23 -13.48
C ALA A 207 -0.63 10.74 -13.57
N PHE A 208 0.62 11.12 -13.80
CA PHE A 208 1.03 12.50 -13.98
C PHE A 208 0.39 13.14 -15.22
N SER A 209 0.30 12.40 -16.33
CA SER A 209 -0.37 12.87 -17.54
C SER A 209 -1.86 13.16 -17.29
N VAL A 210 -2.55 12.28 -16.57
CA VAL A 210 -3.95 12.52 -16.17
C VAL A 210 -4.07 13.72 -15.23
N LEU A 211 -3.14 13.87 -14.28
CA LEU A 211 -3.11 15.03 -13.39
C LEU A 211 -2.87 16.32 -14.16
N ILE A 212 -1.98 16.36 -15.14
CA ILE A 212 -1.76 17.54 -16.00
C ILE A 212 -3.06 17.91 -16.69
N LEU A 213 -3.75 16.95 -17.33
CA LEU A 213 -5.03 17.22 -18.00
C LEU A 213 -6.07 17.82 -17.04
N TYR A 214 -6.10 17.37 -15.77
CA TYR A 214 -6.95 17.97 -14.74
C TYR A 214 -6.54 19.39 -14.41
N LEU A 215 -5.22 19.68 -14.29
CA LEU A 215 -4.67 21.00 -13.94
C LEU A 215 -4.68 22.00 -15.10
N LEU A 216 -4.90 21.58 -16.36
CA LEU A 216 -5.08 22.48 -17.49
C LEU A 216 -6.27 23.45 -17.31
N ARG A 217 -7.24 23.09 -16.47
CA ARG A 217 -8.32 24.01 -16.10
C ARG A 217 -7.80 25.08 -15.12
N PRO A 218 -7.85 26.38 -15.46
CA PRO A 218 -7.27 27.44 -14.64
C PRO A 218 -7.74 27.46 -13.18
N LYS A 219 -9.01 27.10 -12.95
CA LYS A 219 -9.59 26.98 -11.61
C LYS A 219 -8.87 25.94 -10.76
N HIS A 220 -8.56 24.77 -11.33
CA HIS A 220 -7.89 23.68 -10.61
C HIS A 220 -6.41 24.00 -10.35
N LEU A 221 -5.75 24.60 -11.34
CA LEU A 221 -4.36 25.05 -11.19
C LEU A 221 -4.24 26.12 -10.10
N ARG A 222 -5.11 27.15 -10.12
CA ARG A 222 -5.13 28.19 -9.08
C ARG A 222 -5.34 27.57 -7.71
N HIS A 223 -6.33 26.69 -7.55
CA HIS A 223 -6.58 26.00 -6.28
C HIS A 223 -5.38 25.17 -5.81
N ALA A 224 -4.64 24.52 -6.71
CA ALA A 224 -3.43 23.77 -6.36
C ALA A 224 -2.30 24.69 -5.90
N LEU A 225 -2.20 25.89 -6.46
CA LEU A 225 -1.17 26.90 -6.12
C LEU A 225 -1.52 27.72 -4.87
N GLU A 226 -2.79 27.86 -4.51
CA GLU A 226 -3.27 28.54 -3.30
C GLU A 226 -3.03 27.71 -2.03
N MET A 227 -1.82 27.17 -1.88
CA MET A 227 -1.43 26.33 -0.75
C MET A 227 -0.37 27.05 0.07
N ASP A 228 -0.52 27.04 1.40
CA ASP A 228 0.50 27.58 2.28
C ASP A 228 1.79 26.76 2.26
N ARG A 229 2.92 27.39 2.62
CA ARG A 229 4.25 26.74 2.57
C ARG A 229 4.36 25.50 3.48
N ASN A 230 3.69 25.51 4.62
CA ASN A 230 3.73 24.37 5.54
C ASN A 230 2.99 23.16 4.97
N THR A 231 1.82 23.38 4.40
CA THR A 231 1.03 22.34 3.70
C THR A 231 1.81 21.77 2.50
N ALA A 232 2.43 22.66 1.69
CA ALA A 232 3.28 22.25 0.57
C ALA A 232 4.46 21.39 1.02
N LYS A 233 5.12 21.75 2.12
CA LYS A 233 6.23 20.99 2.73
C LYS A 233 5.78 19.57 3.13
N TRP A 234 4.63 19.45 3.81
CA TRP A 234 4.14 18.13 4.24
C TRP A 234 3.70 17.26 3.06
N PHE A 235 3.06 17.84 2.03
CA PHE A 235 2.73 17.09 0.82
C PHE A 235 3.96 16.72 -0.01
N SER A 236 5.04 17.51 0.04
CA SER A 236 6.32 17.11 -0.57
C SER A 236 6.95 15.92 0.15
N TYR A 237 6.98 15.91 1.47
CA TYR A 237 7.42 14.73 2.24
C TYR A 237 6.55 13.50 1.94
N THR A 238 5.23 13.69 1.88
CA THR A 238 4.30 12.64 1.44
C THR A 238 4.66 12.13 0.04
N GLY A 239 4.96 13.03 -0.91
CA GLY A 239 5.39 12.69 -2.27
C GLY A 239 6.65 11.83 -2.29
N VAL A 240 7.66 12.19 -1.51
CA VAL A 240 8.90 11.42 -1.39
C VAL A 240 8.64 10.03 -0.80
N PHE A 241 7.98 9.96 0.37
CA PHE A 241 7.75 8.69 1.05
C PHE A 241 6.85 7.76 0.24
N VAL A 242 5.77 8.27 -0.35
CA VAL A 242 4.88 7.44 -1.17
C VAL A 242 5.55 6.96 -2.44
N CYS A 243 6.42 7.78 -3.05
CA CYS A 243 7.18 7.39 -4.23
C CYS A 243 8.15 6.25 -3.91
N ILE A 244 8.94 6.38 -2.84
CA ILE A 244 9.86 5.32 -2.37
C ILE A 244 9.09 4.05 -2.04
N SER A 245 7.98 4.16 -1.31
CA SER A 245 7.13 3.02 -0.96
C SER A 245 6.62 2.30 -2.20
N GLN A 246 6.11 3.04 -3.18
CA GLN A 246 5.60 2.46 -4.42
C GLN A 246 6.73 1.84 -5.25
N MET A 247 7.87 2.49 -5.35
CA MET A 247 9.04 1.94 -6.03
C MET A 247 9.43 0.58 -5.43
N LEU A 248 9.57 0.49 -4.11
CA LEU A 248 9.86 -0.76 -3.41
C LEU A 248 8.78 -1.82 -3.63
N ARG A 249 7.50 -1.42 -3.64
CA ARG A 249 6.38 -2.32 -3.92
C ARG A 249 6.42 -2.84 -5.36
N PHE A 250 6.70 -2.01 -6.36
CA PHE A 250 6.85 -2.43 -7.75
C PHE A 250 8.04 -3.39 -7.90
N MET A 251 9.16 -3.09 -7.24
CA MET A 251 10.33 -3.99 -7.20
C MET A 251 9.97 -5.33 -6.55
N ALA A 252 9.21 -5.33 -5.45
CA ALA A 252 8.74 -6.54 -4.79
C ALA A 252 7.86 -7.38 -5.71
N LEU A 253 6.90 -6.76 -6.41
CA LEU A 253 6.00 -7.41 -7.37
C LEU A 253 6.72 -7.91 -8.63
N ALA A 254 7.89 -7.37 -8.96
CA ALA A 254 8.72 -7.91 -10.03
C ALA A 254 9.34 -9.27 -9.67
N VAL A 255 9.71 -9.49 -8.41
CA VAL A 255 10.49 -10.65 -7.96
C VAL A 255 9.72 -11.62 -7.05
N ALA A 256 8.49 -11.31 -6.68
CA ALA A 256 7.70 -12.17 -5.78
C ALA A 256 6.20 -12.16 -6.14
N PRO A 257 5.47 -13.24 -5.79
CA PRO A 257 4.03 -13.35 -6.02
C PRO A 257 3.23 -12.26 -5.28
N VAL A 258 2.07 -11.91 -5.85
CA VAL A 258 1.13 -10.95 -5.24
C VAL A 258 0.61 -11.45 -3.90
N THR A 259 0.38 -12.77 -3.77
CA THR A 259 -0.06 -13.44 -2.54
C THR A 259 0.94 -13.31 -1.37
N VAL A 260 2.19 -12.98 -1.65
CA VAL A 260 3.23 -12.68 -0.65
C VAL A 260 3.35 -11.18 -0.42
N VAL A 261 3.48 -10.41 -1.51
CA VAL A 261 3.77 -8.96 -1.44
C VAL A 261 2.62 -8.18 -0.83
N SER A 262 1.38 -8.42 -1.29
CA SER A 262 0.24 -7.60 -0.87
C SER A 262 -0.12 -7.73 0.61
N PRO A 263 -0.15 -8.92 1.22
CA PRO A 263 -0.35 -9.03 2.67
C PRO A 263 0.76 -8.35 3.48
N ILE A 264 2.04 -8.49 3.08
CA ILE A 264 3.15 -7.85 3.78
C ILE A 264 3.02 -6.32 3.72
N VAL A 265 2.63 -5.76 2.58
CA VAL A 265 2.38 -4.32 2.47
C VAL A 265 1.23 -3.86 3.37
N GLN A 266 0.25 -4.71 3.68
CA GLN A 266 -0.80 -4.38 4.65
C GLN A 266 -0.29 -4.22 6.09
N SER A 267 0.91 -4.72 6.41
CA SER A 267 1.56 -4.45 7.71
C SER A 267 1.92 -2.97 7.91
N THR A 268 1.69 -2.11 6.93
CA THR A 268 1.82 -0.64 7.02
C THR A 268 1.18 -0.07 8.29
N GLY A 269 0.07 -0.65 8.76
CA GLY A 269 -0.62 -0.22 9.99
C GLY A 269 0.29 -0.27 11.23
N VAL A 270 1.09 -1.32 11.34
CA VAL A 270 2.07 -1.51 12.42
C VAL A 270 3.15 -0.42 12.38
N PHE A 271 3.74 -0.21 11.21
CA PHE A 271 4.77 0.81 11.05
C PHE A 271 4.24 2.22 11.29
N ARG A 272 3.00 2.49 10.86
CA ARG A 272 2.31 3.75 11.16
C ARG A 272 2.19 3.98 12.67
N THR A 273 1.85 2.95 13.44
CA THR A 273 1.75 3.04 14.89
C THR A 273 3.12 3.27 15.52
N LEU A 274 4.14 2.54 15.10
CA LEU A 274 5.51 2.71 15.59
C LEU A 274 6.06 4.10 15.31
N PHE A 275 5.96 4.57 14.07
CA PHE A 275 6.44 5.91 13.70
C PHE A 275 5.55 7.02 14.27
N GLY A 276 4.25 6.79 14.40
CA GLY A 276 3.32 7.70 15.09
C GLY A 276 3.73 7.90 16.56
N TRP A 277 4.07 6.83 17.26
CA TRP A 277 4.57 6.89 18.62
C TRP A 277 5.91 7.64 18.72
N TYR A 278 6.86 7.38 17.80
CA TYR A 278 8.16 8.05 17.80
C TYR A 278 8.06 9.55 17.49
N ILE A 279 7.24 9.93 16.49
CA ILE A 279 7.13 11.30 15.99
C ILE A 279 6.09 12.12 16.76
N ASN A 280 5.02 11.50 17.26
CA ASN A 280 3.88 12.13 17.94
C ASN A 280 3.59 11.48 19.30
N ARG A 281 4.60 11.27 20.11
CA ARG A 281 4.57 10.52 21.37
C ARG A 281 3.44 10.93 22.33
N GLU A 282 3.08 12.22 22.34
CA GLU A 282 2.04 12.76 23.21
C GLU A 282 0.59 12.37 22.77
N HIS A 283 0.44 11.88 21.54
CA HIS A 283 -0.87 11.64 20.92
C HIS A 283 -1.13 10.15 20.62
N GLU A 284 -0.14 9.29 20.80
CA GLU A 284 -0.24 7.85 20.50
C GLU A 284 -0.20 7.00 21.77
N ILE A 285 -0.98 5.93 21.77
CA ILE A 285 -0.98 4.93 22.84
C ILE A 285 -0.03 3.83 22.43
N PHE A 286 0.89 3.48 23.35
CA PHE A 286 1.84 2.39 23.15
C PHE A 286 1.84 1.54 24.41
N ASP A 287 1.20 0.37 24.35
CA ASP A 287 1.08 -0.57 25.46
C ASP A 287 1.45 -2.01 25.03
N GLY A 288 1.34 -2.96 25.98
CA GLY A 288 1.67 -4.36 25.72
C GLY A 288 0.87 -4.99 24.57
N TRP A 289 -0.38 -4.62 24.37
CA TRP A 289 -1.24 -5.14 23.30
C TRP A 289 -0.77 -4.67 21.92
N VAL A 290 -0.31 -3.43 21.83
CA VAL A 290 0.30 -2.89 20.59
C VAL A 290 1.57 -3.66 20.26
N LEU A 291 2.43 -3.96 21.26
CA LEU A 291 3.64 -4.77 21.05
C LEU A 291 3.31 -6.19 20.58
N VAL A 292 2.30 -6.84 21.17
CA VAL A 292 1.83 -8.16 20.74
C VAL A 292 1.32 -8.10 19.30
N GLY A 293 0.54 -7.09 18.94
CA GLY A 293 0.06 -6.89 17.58
C GLY A 293 1.20 -6.71 16.56
N VAL A 294 2.24 -5.94 16.93
CA VAL A 294 3.46 -5.76 16.13
C VAL A 294 4.19 -7.09 15.95
N ALA A 295 4.45 -7.82 17.03
CA ALA A 295 5.14 -9.10 16.98
C ALA A 295 4.38 -10.12 16.13
N THR A 296 3.06 -10.22 16.30
CA THR A 296 2.18 -11.09 15.50
C THR A 296 2.28 -10.78 14.00
N THR A 297 2.28 -9.49 13.64
CA THR A 297 2.42 -9.06 12.24
C THR A 297 3.79 -9.40 11.66
N ILE A 298 4.87 -9.25 12.44
CA ILE A 298 6.23 -9.62 12.02
C ILE A 298 6.33 -11.12 11.78
N VAL A 299 5.81 -11.95 12.70
CA VAL A 299 5.77 -13.41 12.54
C VAL A 299 4.98 -13.80 11.28
N GLY A 300 3.85 -13.15 11.03
CA GLY A 300 3.07 -13.36 9.81
C GLY A 300 3.84 -13.01 8.55
N ALA A 301 4.58 -11.90 8.54
CA ALA A 301 5.42 -11.50 7.40
C ALA A 301 6.57 -12.50 7.17
N MET A 302 7.16 -13.04 8.23
CA MET A 302 8.18 -14.09 8.14
C MET A 302 7.58 -15.38 7.53
N ALA A 303 6.41 -15.82 8.00
CA ALA A 303 5.72 -16.99 7.47
C ALA A 303 5.41 -16.88 5.96
N LEU A 304 5.12 -15.66 5.46
CA LEU A 304 4.90 -15.42 4.03
C LEU A 304 6.17 -15.45 3.18
N THR A 305 7.31 -15.12 3.78
CA THR A 305 8.59 -15.00 3.05
C THR A 305 9.42 -16.27 3.06
N MET A 306 9.19 -17.15 4.04
CA MET A 306 9.91 -18.43 4.18
C MET A 306 9.32 -19.49 3.25
N SER A 307 10.18 -20.35 2.72
CA SER A 307 9.72 -21.58 2.07
C SER A 307 9.26 -22.58 3.11
N VAL A 308 8.28 -23.43 2.74
CA VAL A 308 7.81 -24.49 3.64
C VAL A 308 8.98 -25.42 4.05
N GLY A 309 9.90 -25.74 3.11
CA GLY A 309 11.08 -26.51 3.40
C GLY A 309 11.95 -25.86 4.50
N SER A 310 12.25 -24.58 4.37
CA SER A 310 13.03 -23.85 5.38
C SER A 310 12.37 -23.83 6.76
N VAL A 311 11.05 -23.80 6.83
CA VAL A 311 10.32 -23.85 8.12
C VAL A 311 10.39 -25.24 8.72
N VAL A 312 10.19 -26.28 7.90
CA VAL A 312 10.27 -27.69 8.33
C VAL A 312 11.66 -28.00 8.88
N ASP A 313 12.71 -27.54 8.17
CA ASP A 313 14.12 -27.77 8.57
C ASP A 313 14.51 -26.99 9.83
N LEU A 314 13.91 -25.80 10.04
CA LEU A 314 14.24 -24.94 11.19
C LEU A 314 13.59 -25.42 12.50
N VAL A 315 12.36 -25.96 12.41
CA VAL A 315 11.52 -26.25 13.58
C VAL A 315 11.43 -27.76 13.86
N ASP A 316 12.04 -28.61 13.01
CA ASP A 316 11.98 -30.08 13.11
C ASP A 316 10.54 -30.58 13.29
N LEU A 317 9.68 -30.22 12.33
CA LEU A 317 8.24 -30.49 12.40
C LEU A 317 7.94 -31.96 12.16
N PRO A 318 6.96 -32.54 12.87
CA PRO A 318 6.46 -33.91 12.58
C PRO A 318 6.03 -34.08 11.12
N ASP A 319 6.28 -35.22 10.52
CA ASP A 319 6.01 -35.51 9.10
C ASP A 319 4.59 -35.15 8.65
N GLY A 320 3.59 -35.39 9.50
CA GLY A 320 2.20 -35.07 9.21
C GLY A 320 1.97 -33.54 9.06
N LEU A 321 2.59 -32.71 9.91
CA LEU A 321 2.52 -31.24 9.81
C LEU A 321 3.32 -30.73 8.62
N ALA A 322 4.50 -31.29 8.36
CA ALA A 322 5.31 -30.95 7.20
C ALA A 322 4.55 -31.23 5.90
N THR A 323 3.88 -32.38 5.79
CA THR A 323 3.04 -32.73 4.64
C THR A 323 1.86 -31.77 4.50
N PHE A 324 1.16 -31.44 5.58
CA PHE A 324 0.07 -30.46 5.57
C PHE A 324 0.52 -29.08 5.06
N LEU A 325 1.65 -28.58 5.53
CA LEU A 325 2.17 -27.26 5.11
C LEU A 325 2.60 -27.22 3.63
N ARG A 326 2.87 -28.37 3.01
CA ARG A 326 3.22 -28.51 1.59
C ARG A 326 2.01 -28.57 0.65
N ILE A 327 0.80 -28.75 1.18
CA ILE A 327 -0.43 -28.70 0.36
C ILE A 327 -0.51 -27.32 -0.31
N SER A 328 -0.80 -27.30 -1.60
CA SER A 328 -1.07 -26.07 -2.35
C SER A 328 -2.51 -26.09 -2.84
N TRP A 329 -3.21 -24.97 -2.66
CA TRP A 329 -4.54 -24.76 -3.21
C TRP A 329 -4.43 -23.81 -4.40
N PRO A 330 -5.21 -24.13 -5.49
CA PRO A 330 -5.33 -23.24 -6.64
C PRO A 330 -5.95 -21.91 -6.25
#